data_fb17dc672a4a33bba264e93fae8894ae
#
_entry.id   fb17dc672a4a33bba264e93fae8894ae
#
_cell.length_a   1.000
_cell.length_b   1.000
_cell.length_c   1.000
_cell.angle_alpha   90.00
_cell.angle_beta   90.00
_cell.angle_gamma   90.00
#
_symmetry.space_group_name_H-M   'P 1'
#
loop_
_entity.id
_entity.type
_entity.pdbx_description
1 polymer ?
#
loop_
_entity_poly.entity_id
_entity_poly.type
_entity_poly.pdbx_seq_one_letter_code
_entity_poly.pdbx_strand_id
1 'polypeptide(L)'
;MAIYRSSLKTRKGLINAAGELAAEKGFHSVSTRAVAERAAQNIGSIHYHFGSKQKLFEAVVQQVAERWQQSPLEEALAGCDLLTRSGQAQALAIILRRQAELLFDKAAPAWHCRVIYQLMQSPDALQAVFRTAVVVPEREQVEKVLKQIDPDLTEQQIQAHFFVLTAPLLLHADYQKALLRRMGKAAYDDSYLETLLDICTRQTILALGLPVLADEGLVTL
;
A
#
# COMPACT_ATOMS: atom_id res chain seq x y z
N MET A 1 -10.65 -33.39 -5.21
CA MET A 1 -11.00 -31.99 -4.82
C MET A 1 -10.67 -31.64 -3.35
N ALA A 2 -10.90 -32.52 -2.37
CA ALA A 2 -10.61 -32.23 -0.95
C ALA A 2 -9.12 -31.98 -0.64
N ILE A 3 -8.21 -32.79 -1.17
CA ILE A 3 -6.74 -32.65 -0.99
C ILE A 3 -6.22 -31.32 -1.55
N TYR A 4 -6.70 -30.90 -2.71
CA TYR A 4 -6.31 -29.63 -3.33
C TYR A 4 -6.75 -28.40 -2.49
N ARG A 5 -8.00 -28.43 -1.97
CA ARG A 5 -8.49 -27.38 -1.07
C ARG A 5 -7.70 -27.30 0.25
N SER A 6 -7.32 -28.46 0.81
CA SER A 6 -6.48 -28.53 2.02
C SER A 6 -5.10 -27.93 1.75
N SER A 7 -4.48 -28.24 0.61
CA SER A 7 -3.17 -27.70 0.20
C SER A 7 -3.19 -26.18 0.05
N LEU A 8 -4.22 -25.62 -0.60
CA LEU A 8 -4.39 -24.17 -0.75
C LEU A 8 -4.59 -23.47 0.62
N LYS A 9 -5.38 -24.07 1.52
CA LYS A 9 -5.60 -23.53 2.86
C LYS A 9 -4.29 -23.49 3.66
N THR A 10 -3.49 -24.56 3.60
CA THR A 10 -2.18 -24.62 4.24
C THR A 10 -1.24 -23.54 3.69
N ARG A 11 -1.16 -23.41 2.35
CA ARG A 11 -0.33 -22.40 1.70
C ARG A 11 -0.70 -20.98 2.14
N LYS A 12 -2.00 -20.63 2.15
CA LYS A 12 -2.49 -19.33 2.64
C LYS A 12 -2.17 -19.10 4.11
N GLY A 13 -2.34 -20.11 4.96
CA GLY A 13 -2.00 -20.04 6.39
C GLY A 13 -0.51 -19.75 6.62
N LEU A 14 0.38 -20.37 5.84
CA LEU A 14 1.81 -20.12 5.91
C LEU A 14 2.18 -18.70 5.45
N ILE A 15 1.56 -18.18 4.38
CA ILE A 15 1.79 -16.80 3.93
C ILE A 15 1.32 -15.81 4.98
N ASN A 16 0.12 -15.99 5.57
CA ASN A 16 -0.38 -15.12 6.61
C ASN A 16 0.53 -15.10 7.84
N ALA A 17 0.92 -16.28 8.35
CA ALA A 17 1.83 -16.38 9.48
C ALA A 17 3.20 -15.73 9.20
N ALA A 18 3.72 -15.88 7.99
CA ALA A 18 4.97 -15.24 7.56
C ALA A 18 4.82 -13.72 7.47
N GLY A 19 3.69 -13.23 6.93
CA GLY A 19 3.37 -11.81 6.84
C GLY A 19 3.22 -11.15 8.21
N GLU A 20 2.50 -11.78 9.14
CA GLU A 20 2.37 -11.32 10.52
C GLU A 20 3.73 -11.19 11.22
N LEU A 21 4.55 -12.23 11.13
CA LEU A 21 5.87 -12.25 11.76
C LEU A 21 6.83 -11.22 11.10
N ALA A 22 6.78 -11.09 9.77
CA ALA A 22 7.57 -10.08 9.06
C ALA A 22 7.14 -8.66 9.45
N ALA A 23 5.85 -8.41 9.60
CA ALA A 23 5.31 -7.14 10.08
C ALA A 23 5.75 -6.83 11.52
N GLU A 24 5.84 -7.85 12.39
CA GLU A 24 6.25 -7.69 13.79
C GLU A 24 7.76 -7.45 13.97
N LYS A 25 8.60 -8.18 13.22
CA LYS A 25 10.04 -8.35 13.51
C LYS A 25 10.96 -8.00 12.34
N GLY A 26 10.40 -7.69 11.17
CA GLY A 26 11.15 -7.57 9.90
C GLY A 26 11.49 -8.94 9.29
N PHE A 27 11.65 -8.99 7.98
CA PHE A 27 11.87 -10.23 7.21
C PHE A 27 13.11 -11.03 7.64
N HIS A 28 14.20 -10.33 7.96
CA HIS A 28 15.47 -10.97 8.32
C HIS A 28 15.38 -11.77 9.63
N SER A 29 14.61 -11.26 10.60
CA SER A 29 14.52 -11.83 11.96
C SER A 29 13.57 -13.02 12.05
N VAL A 30 12.81 -13.34 11.00
CA VAL A 30 11.83 -14.43 11.01
C VAL A 30 12.46 -15.73 10.55
N SER A 31 12.32 -16.82 11.34
CA SER A 31 12.73 -18.16 10.96
C SER A 31 11.57 -18.97 10.38
N THR A 32 11.88 -19.94 9.49
CA THR A 32 10.87 -20.88 8.97
C THR A 32 10.20 -21.70 10.07
N ARG A 33 10.93 -22.00 11.14
CA ARG A 33 10.36 -22.69 12.32
C ARG A 33 9.29 -21.83 13.00
N ALA A 34 9.56 -20.55 13.23
CA ALA A 34 8.57 -19.64 13.82
C ALA A 34 7.31 -19.47 12.93
N VAL A 35 7.48 -19.47 11.61
CA VAL A 35 6.34 -19.44 10.67
C VAL A 35 5.52 -20.71 10.76
N ALA A 36 6.16 -21.89 10.76
CA ALA A 36 5.48 -23.16 10.87
C ALA A 36 4.70 -23.29 12.20
N GLU A 37 5.31 -22.88 13.31
CA GLU A 37 4.67 -22.85 14.64
C GLU A 37 3.46 -21.90 14.66
N ARG A 38 3.60 -20.66 14.13
CA ARG A 38 2.50 -19.66 14.06
C ARG A 38 1.35 -20.16 13.18
N ALA A 39 1.65 -20.86 12.08
CA ALA A 39 0.66 -21.42 11.16
C ALA A 39 0.06 -22.75 11.63
N ALA A 40 0.50 -23.31 12.79
CA ALA A 40 0.17 -24.64 13.25
C ALA A 40 0.42 -25.73 12.17
N GLN A 41 1.56 -25.62 11.47
CA GLN A 41 1.98 -26.53 10.39
C GLN A 41 3.34 -27.16 10.70
N ASN A 42 3.63 -28.26 9.99
CA ASN A 42 4.98 -28.84 10.03
C ASN A 42 5.94 -27.97 9.18
N ILE A 43 7.20 -27.85 9.62
CA ILE A 43 8.24 -27.13 8.88
C ILE A 43 8.44 -27.68 7.45
N GLY A 44 8.24 -28.97 7.23
CA GLY A 44 8.26 -29.61 5.91
C GLY A 44 7.22 -29.05 4.94
N SER A 45 6.10 -28.50 5.45
CA SER A 45 5.08 -27.86 4.64
C SER A 45 5.62 -26.61 3.94
N ILE A 46 6.55 -25.87 4.56
CA ILE A 46 7.19 -24.70 3.94
C ILE A 46 8.04 -25.14 2.75
N HIS A 47 8.85 -26.18 2.92
CA HIS A 47 9.65 -26.72 1.82
C HIS A 47 8.79 -27.29 0.71
N TYR A 48 7.70 -27.96 1.04
CA TYR A 48 6.76 -28.49 0.06
C TYR A 48 6.09 -27.41 -0.78
N HIS A 49 5.59 -26.32 -0.14
CA HIS A 49 4.82 -25.28 -0.82
C HIS A 49 5.67 -24.18 -1.47
N PHE A 50 6.86 -23.91 -0.94
CA PHE A 50 7.66 -22.76 -1.35
C PHE A 50 9.11 -23.12 -1.72
N GLY A 51 9.61 -24.27 -1.31
CA GLY A 51 11.00 -24.70 -1.54
C GLY A 51 12.03 -24.00 -0.65
N SER A 52 11.89 -22.69 -0.40
CA SER A 52 12.83 -21.93 0.43
C SER A 52 12.15 -20.84 1.26
N LYS A 53 12.85 -20.33 2.30
CA LYS A 53 12.44 -19.17 3.08
C LYS A 53 12.25 -17.94 2.19
N GLN A 54 13.15 -17.71 1.25
CA GLN A 54 13.09 -16.58 0.34
C GLN A 54 11.81 -16.61 -0.50
N LYS A 55 11.48 -17.75 -1.12
CA LYS A 55 10.27 -17.91 -1.93
C LYS A 55 8.97 -17.80 -1.11
N LEU A 56 9.00 -18.18 0.16
CA LEU A 56 7.87 -17.92 1.07
C LEU A 56 7.67 -16.41 1.25
N PHE A 57 8.73 -15.65 1.50
CA PHE A 57 8.62 -14.19 1.65
C PHE A 57 8.33 -13.47 0.33
N GLU A 58 8.82 -13.95 -0.80
CA GLU A 58 8.39 -13.48 -2.12
C GLU A 58 6.87 -13.66 -2.29
N ALA A 59 6.30 -14.78 -1.84
CA ALA A 59 4.85 -14.99 -1.87
C ALA A 59 4.08 -14.05 -0.91
N VAL A 60 4.66 -13.67 0.23
CA VAL A 60 4.10 -12.62 1.11
C VAL A 60 4.06 -11.28 0.40
N VAL A 61 5.17 -10.88 -0.23
CA VAL A 61 5.28 -9.63 -0.98
C VAL A 61 4.32 -9.62 -2.16
N GLN A 62 4.23 -10.74 -2.89
CA GLN A 62 3.32 -10.90 -4.01
C GLN A 62 1.85 -10.74 -3.59
N GLN A 63 1.44 -11.28 -2.44
CA GLN A 63 0.07 -11.12 -1.94
C GLN A 63 -0.27 -9.64 -1.64
N VAL A 64 0.69 -8.87 -1.15
CA VAL A 64 0.51 -7.43 -0.96
C VAL A 64 0.44 -6.73 -2.32
N ALA A 65 1.33 -7.07 -3.25
CA ALA A 65 1.38 -6.46 -4.59
C ALA A 65 0.12 -6.73 -5.40
N GLU A 66 -0.42 -7.97 -5.36
CA GLU A 66 -1.65 -8.36 -6.07
C GLU A 66 -2.83 -7.44 -5.73
N ARG A 67 -2.91 -6.98 -4.48
CA ARG A 67 -3.97 -6.07 -4.06
C ARG A 67 -3.86 -4.69 -4.74
N TRP A 68 -2.66 -4.16 -4.90
CA TRP A 68 -2.41 -2.92 -5.63
C TRP A 68 -2.70 -3.08 -7.12
N GLN A 69 -2.36 -4.23 -7.68
CA GLN A 69 -2.59 -4.57 -9.08
C GLN A 69 -4.07 -4.81 -9.41
N GLN A 70 -4.89 -5.22 -8.43
CA GLN A 70 -6.34 -5.39 -8.60
C GLN A 70 -7.11 -4.07 -8.71
N SER A 71 -6.49 -2.96 -8.36
CA SER A 71 -7.04 -1.61 -8.50
C SER A 71 -5.97 -0.70 -9.14
N PRO A 72 -5.67 -0.85 -10.44
CA PRO A 72 -4.61 -0.09 -11.09
C PRO A 72 -4.90 1.40 -11.07
N LEU A 73 -3.87 2.22 -10.78
CA LEU A 73 -4.02 3.67 -10.74
C LEU A 73 -4.40 4.25 -12.10
N GLU A 74 -3.92 3.64 -13.18
CA GLU A 74 -4.27 4.03 -14.55
C GLU A 74 -5.78 3.95 -14.80
N GLU A 75 -6.44 2.88 -14.35
CA GLU A 75 -7.89 2.72 -14.47
C GLU A 75 -8.65 3.73 -13.60
N ALA A 76 -8.17 3.98 -12.39
CA ALA A 76 -8.77 4.97 -11.50
C ALA A 76 -8.73 6.39 -12.08
N LEU A 77 -7.70 6.71 -12.85
CA LEU A 77 -7.50 8.02 -13.48
C LEU A 77 -8.16 8.17 -14.86
N ALA A 78 -8.68 7.09 -15.46
CA ALA A 78 -9.20 7.10 -16.84
C ALA A 78 -10.31 8.12 -17.10
N GLY A 79 -11.06 8.52 -16.05
CA GLY A 79 -12.13 9.53 -16.14
C GLY A 79 -11.67 10.99 -15.94
N CYS A 80 -10.39 11.25 -15.65
CA CYS A 80 -9.89 12.59 -15.36
C CYS A 80 -9.49 13.33 -16.65
N ASP A 81 -10.00 14.56 -16.81
CA ASP A 81 -9.54 15.46 -17.86
C ASP A 81 -8.28 16.21 -17.40
N LEU A 82 -7.12 15.61 -17.64
CA LEU A 82 -5.83 16.19 -17.27
C LEU A 82 -5.43 17.45 -18.04
N LEU A 83 -6.21 17.86 -19.03
CA LEU A 83 -6.00 19.14 -19.75
C LEU A 83 -6.57 20.32 -18.96
N THR A 84 -7.44 20.09 -18.00
CA THR A 84 -8.04 21.11 -17.15
C THR A 84 -7.44 21.14 -15.76
N ARG A 85 -7.31 22.34 -15.17
CA ARG A 85 -6.81 22.50 -13.79
C ARG A 85 -7.69 21.77 -12.76
N SER A 86 -9.00 21.73 -12.98
CA SER A 86 -9.94 21.00 -12.14
C SER A 86 -9.74 19.49 -12.25
N GLY A 87 -9.58 18.96 -13.45
CA GLY A 87 -9.31 17.52 -13.65
C GLY A 87 -7.94 17.08 -13.12
N GLN A 88 -6.93 17.96 -13.18
CA GLN A 88 -5.63 17.74 -12.53
C GLN A 88 -5.77 17.65 -11.00
N ALA A 89 -6.53 18.55 -10.38
CA ALA A 89 -6.82 18.51 -8.95
C ALA A 89 -7.61 17.26 -8.58
N GLN A 90 -8.60 16.86 -9.38
CA GLN A 90 -9.37 15.63 -9.21
C GLN A 90 -8.48 14.38 -9.29
N ALA A 91 -7.54 14.32 -10.23
CA ALA A 91 -6.60 13.21 -10.34
C ALA A 91 -5.76 13.03 -9.07
N LEU A 92 -5.27 14.13 -8.48
CA LEU A 92 -4.52 14.05 -7.19
C LEU A 92 -5.40 13.55 -6.04
N ALA A 93 -6.66 13.98 -5.98
CA ALA A 93 -7.62 13.50 -4.99
C ALA A 93 -7.89 12.00 -5.14
N ILE A 94 -8.05 11.51 -6.38
CA ILE A 94 -8.25 10.08 -6.68
C ILE A 94 -7.02 9.26 -6.29
N ILE A 95 -5.80 9.74 -6.57
CA ILE A 95 -4.55 9.07 -6.17
C ILE A 95 -4.52 8.87 -4.65
N LEU A 96 -4.79 9.93 -3.88
CA LEU A 96 -4.77 9.87 -2.41
C LEU A 96 -5.89 8.98 -1.86
N ARG A 97 -7.11 9.08 -2.38
CA ARG A 97 -8.25 8.26 -1.96
C ARG A 97 -7.99 6.78 -2.20
N ARG A 98 -7.59 6.41 -3.42
CA ARG A 98 -7.26 5.02 -3.74
C ARG A 98 -6.14 4.48 -2.84
N GLN A 99 -5.12 5.28 -2.56
CA GLN A 99 -4.06 4.87 -1.64
C GLN A 99 -4.60 4.63 -0.23
N ALA A 100 -5.49 5.49 0.26
CA ALA A 100 -6.13 5.31 1.57
C ALA A 100 -6.99 4.05 1.61
N GLU A 101 -7.80 3.80 0.58
CA GLU A 101 -8.61 2.59 0.45
C GLU A 101 -7.75 1.33 0.51
N LEU A 102 -6.60 1.30 -0.17
CA LEU A 102 -5.69 0.17 -0.13
C LEU A 102 -4.99 -0.02 1.22
N LEU A 103 -4.67 1.07 1.91
CA LEU A 103 -3.93 1.03 3.18
C LEU A 103 -4.85 0.79 4.40
N PHE A 104 -6.08 1.30 4.38
CA PHE A 104 -6.99 1.26 5.54
C PHE A 104 -8.16 0.29 5.36
N ASP A 105 -8.18 -0.53 4.30
CA ASP A 105 -9.22 -1.52 4.10
C ASP A 105 -9.29 -2.52 5.26
N LYS A 106 -10.43 -2.51 5.93
CA LYS A 106 -10.74 -3.40 7.06
C LYS A 106 -10.80 -4.89 6.66
N ALA A 107 -11.01 -5.20 5.37
CA ALA A 107 -11.01 -6.57 4.84
C ALA A 107 -9.60 -7.12 4.56
N ALA A 108 -8.59 -6.24 4.48
CA ALA A 108 -7.20 -6.67 4.30
C ALA A 108 -6.61 -7.24 5.60
N PRO A 109 -5.70 -8.22 5.51
CA PRO A 109 -4.93 -8.64 6.66
C PRO A 109 -4.16 -7.45 7.26
N ALA A 110 -4.27 -7.27 8.57
CA ALA A 110 -3.69 -6.13 9.29
C ALA A 110 -2.15 -6.01 9.14
N TRP A 111 -1.48 -7.07 8.71
CA TRP A 111 -0.04 -7.07 8.49
C TRP A 111 0.39 -6.44 7.15
N HIS A 112 -0.53 -6.27 6.17
CA HIS A 112 -0.19 -5.78 4.83
C HIS A 112 0.55 -4.44 4.84
N CYS A 113 -0.04 -3.42 5.48
CA CYS A 113 0.57 -2.08 5.52
C CYS A 113 1.93 -2.08 6.18
N ARG A 114 2.08 -2.84 7.28
CA ARG A 114 3.35 -2.90 8.00
C ARG A 114 4.43 -3.65 7.23
N VAL A 115 4.06 -4.64 6.43
CA VAL A 115 4.98 -5.30 5.49
C VAL A 115 5.48 -4.32 4.42
N ILE A 116 4.63 -3.45 3.87
CA ILE A 116 5.05 -2.40 2.93
C ILE A 116 6.12 -1.51 3.58
N TYR A 117 5.89 -1.05 4.81
CA TYR A 117 6.85 -0.25 5.54
C TYR A 117 8.19 -0.98 5.75
N GLN A 118 8.15 -2.26 6.17
CA GLN A 118 9.35 -3.07 6.32
C GLN A 118 10.14 -3.23 5.00
N LEU A 119 9.44 -3.38 3.87
CA LEU A 119 10.06 -3.45 2.56
C LEU A 119 10.75 -2.13 2.18
N MET A 120 10.17 -0.99 2.53
CA MET A 120 10.79 0.32 2.28
C MET A 120 12.08 0.55 3.09
N GLN A 121 12.23 -0.11 4.24
CA GLN A 121 13.40 0.00 5.11
C GLN A 121 14.55 -0.94 4.73
N SER A 122 14.30 -1.95 3.91
CA SER A 122 15.28 -3.00 3.61
C SER A 122 15.59 -3.02 2.10
N PRO A 123 16.75 -2.50 1.67
CA PRO A 123 17.15 -2.55 0.26
C PRO A 123 17.63 -3.97 -0.11
N ASP A 124 16.73 -4.92 -0.24
CA ASP A 124 17.02 -6.31 -0.56
C ASP A 124 16.21 -6.81 -1.78
N ALA A 125 16.36 -8.09 -2.12
CA ALA A 125 15.65 -8.72 -3.22
C ALA A 125 14.12 -8.64 -3.09
N LEU A 126 13.58 -8.66 -1.84
CA LEU A 126 12.13 -8.57 -1.58
C LEU A 126 11.61 -7.17 -1.88
N GLN A 127 12.37 -6.13 -1.50
CA GLN A 127 12.06 -4.75 -1.87
C GLN A 127 12.04 -4.59 -3.40
N ALA A 128 13.00 -5.21 -4.11
CA ALA A 128 13.05 -5.15 -5.57
C ALA A 128 11.78 -5.74 -6.22
N VAL A 129 11.25 -6.85 -5.68
CA VAL A 129 9.98 -7.44 -6.12
C VAL A 129 8.83 -6.45 -5.96
N PHE A 130 8.67 -5.88 -4.77
CA PHE A 130 7.59 -4.91 -4.51
C PHE A 130 7.75 -3.63 -5.33
N ARG A 131 8.97 -3.11 -5.43
CA ARG A 131 9.29 -1.91 -6.22
C ARG A 131 8.88 -2.09 -7.68
N THR A 132 9.24 -3.22 -8.30
CA THR A 132 8.88 -3.48 -9.70
C THR A 132 7.39 -3.71 -9.89
N ALA A 133 6.73 -4.41 -8.97
CA ALA A 133 5.33 -4.77 -9.10
C ALA A 133 4.35 -3.63 -8.74
N VAL A 134 4.77 -2.70 -7.87
CA VAL A 134 3.90 -1.65 -7.32
C VAL A 134 4.50 -0.26 -7.48
N VAL A 135 5.69 -0.01 -6.88
CA VAL A 135 6.19 1.37 -6.74
C VAL A 135 6.49 2.01 -8.10
N VAL A 136 7.07 1.28 -9.04
CA VAL A 136 7.40 1.80 -10.37
C VAL A 136 6.14 2.14 -11.17
N PRO A 137 5.14 1.25 -11.33
CA PRO A 137 3.89 1.58 -12.01
C PRO A 137 3.13 2.76 -11.38
N GLU A 138 3.05 2.79 -10.05
CA GLU A 138 2.40 3.89 -9.32
C GLU A 138 3.11 5.22 -9.59
N ARG A 139 4.44 5.23 -9.49
CA ARG A 139 5.25 6.43 -9.74
C ARG A 139 5.09 6.93 -11.17
N GLU A 140 5.07 6.05 -12.16
CA GLU A 140 4.89 6.42 -13.57
C GLU A 140 3.54 7.13 -13.81
N GLN A 141 2.45 6.68 -13.18
CA GLN A 141 1.15 7.34 -13.29
C GLN A 141 1.13 8.70 -12.57
N VAL A 142 1.70 8.78 -11.38
CA VAL A 142 1.83 10.05 -10.64
C VAL A 142 2.68 11.05 -11.44
N GLU A 143 3.79 10.60 -12.04
CA GLU A 143 4.65 11.43 -12.89
C GLU A 143 3.88 11.98 -14.09
N LYS A 144 3.07 11.18 -14.78
CA LYS A 144 2.21 11.64 -15.87
C LYS A 144 1.28 12.79 -15.42
N VAL A 145 0.64 12.66 -14.26
CA VAL A 145 -0.22 13.70 -13.70
C VAL A 145 0.59 14.97 -13.39
N LEU A 146 1.72 14.82 -12.69
CA LEU A 146 2.58 15.95 -12.33
C LEU A 146 3.11 16.71 -13.57
N LYS A 147 3.51 15.99 -14.61
CA LYS A 147 3.97 16.59 -15.89
C LYS A 147 2.85 17.29 -16.67
N GLN A 148 1.60 16.92 -16.49
CA GLN A 148 0.46 17.66 -17.05
C GLN A 148 0.18 18.95 -16.24
N ILE A 149 0.50 18.97 -14.95
CA ILE A 149 0.35 20.15 -14.10
C ILE A 149 1.45 21.17 -14.40
N ASP A 150 2.69 20.69 -14.43
CA ASP A 150 3.90 21.48 -14.71
C ASP A 150 4.91 20.64 -15.52
N PRO A 151 5.01 20.87 -16.85
CA PRO A 151 5.95 20.15 -17.73
C PRO A 151 7.42 20.35 -17.40
N ASP A 152 7.77 21.45 -16.71
CA ASP A 152 9.15 21.82 -16.40
C ASP A 152 9.69 21.17 -15.12
N LEU A 153 8.85 20.41 -14.38
CA LEU A 153 9.31 19.68 -13.20
C LEU A 153 10.50 18.77 -13.52
N THR A 154 11.56 18.94 -12.76
CA THR A 154 12.73 18.07 -12.82
C THR A 154 12.42 16.69 -12.20
N GLU A 155 13.23 15.69 -12.52
CA GLU A 155 13.15 14.34 -11.92
C GLU A 155 13.21 14.39 -10.37
N GLN A 156 14.05 15.27 -9.81
CA GLN A 156 14.15 15.45 -8.37
C GLN A 156 12.87 16.03 -7.75
N GLN A 157 12.22 16.97 -8.42
CA GLN A 157 10.95 17.55 -7.98
C GLN A 157 9.82 16.52 -8.08
N ILE A 158 9.75 15.74 -9.17
CA ILE A 158 8.79 14.64 -9.31
C ILE A 158 8.96 13.64 -8.18
N GLN A 159 10.20 13.24 -7.89
CA GLN A 159 10.50 12.33 -6.80
C GLN A 159 10.07 12.90 -5.43
N ALA A 160 10.32 14.18 -5.18
CA ALA A 160 9.90 14.85 -3.95
C ALA A 160 8.37 14.90 -3.83
N HIS A 161 7.66 15.29 -4.89
CA HIS A 161 6.21 15.31 -4.91
C HIS A 161 5.60 13.92 -4.70
N PHE A 162 6.17 12.88 -5.33
CA PHE A 162 5.74 11.50 -5.11
C PHE A 162 5.81 11.10 -3.64
N PHE A 163 6.92 11.41 -2.96
CA PHE A 163 7.05 11.11 -1.53
C PHE A 163 6.12 11.93 -0.65
N VAL A 164 6.00 13.23 -0.90
CA VAL A 164 5.09 14.10 -0.12
C VAL A 164 3.64 13.64 -0.27
N LEU A 165 3.27 13.18 -1.45
CA LEU A 165 1.91 12.67 -1.73
C LEU A 165 1.63 11.34 -1.04
N THR A 166 2.61 10.42 -1.00
CA THR A 166 2.36 9.04 -0.55
C THR A 166 2.69 8.82 0.93
N ALA A 167 3.71 9.48 1.47
CA ALA A 167 4.22 9.23 2.82
C ALA A 167 3.22 9.50 3.96
N PRO A 168 2.38 10.55 3.94
CA PRO A 168 1.46 10.81 5.04
C PRO A 168 0.52 9.65 5.34
N LEU A 169 -0.08 9.06 4.32
CA LEU A 169 -0.99 7.92 4.47
C LEU A 169 -0.26 6.65 4.91
N LEU A 170 0.91 6.38 4.35
CA LEU A 170 1.77 5.26 4.75
C LEU A 170 2.19 5.35 6.22
N LEU A 171 2.56 6.54 6.69
CA LEU A 171 2.92 6.77 8.10
C LEU A 171 1.72 6.57 9.03
N HIS A 172 0.54 7.05 8.66
CA HIS A 172 -0.68 6.81 9.44
C HIS A 172 -1.03 5.32 9.53
N ALA A 173 -0.82 4.57 8.47
CA ALA A 173 -1.03 3.12 8.46
C ALA A 173 0.00 2.37 9.32
N ASP A 174 1.28 2.74 9.27
CA ASP A 174 2.33 2.10 10.07
C ASP A 174 2.20 2.43 11.56
N TYR A 175 1.98 3.71 11.88
CA TYR A 175 1.82 4.19 13.27
C TYR A 175 0.41 3.97 13.84
N GLN A 176 -0.47 3.29 13.13
CA GLN A 176 -1.88 3.09 13.50
C GLN A 176 -2.05 2.69 14.97
N LYS A 177 -1.33 1.66 15.44
CA LYS A 177 -1.45 1.19 16.83
C LYS A 177 -1.13 2.28 17.88
N ALA A 178 -0.11 3.09 17.61
CA ALA A 178 0.29 4.18 18.52
C ALA A 178 -0.71 5.33 18.50
N LEU A 179 -1.17 5.72 17.32
CA LEU A 179 -2.16 6.78 17.13
C LEU A 179 -3.50 6.40 17.74
N LEU A 180 -4.01 5.20 17.48
CA LEU A 180 -5.27 4.71 18.03
C LEU A 180 -5.25 4.63 19.55
N ARG A 181 -4.14 4.17 20.15
CA ARG A 181 -3.96 4.18 21.61
C ARG A 181 -4.06 5.60 22.16
N ARG A 182 -3.41 6.58 21.51
CA ARG A 182 -3.45 7.99 21.90
C ARG A 182 -4.84 8.61 21.77
N MET A 183 -5.60 8.17 20.76
CA MET A 183 -6.97 8.61 20.52
C MET A 183 -8.02 7.88 21.38
N GLY A 184 -7.63 6.82 22.12
CA GLY A 184 -8.56 5.96 22.86
C GLY A 184 -9.51 5.16 21.97
N LYS A 185 -9.11 4.86 20.71
CA LYS A 185 -9.91 4.15 19.71
C LYS A 185 -9.34 2.78 19.38
N ALA A 186 -10.20 1.84 18.98
CA ALA A 186 -9.80 0.51 18.51
C ALA A 186 -9.45 0.49 17.01
N ALA A 187 -10.04 1.38 16.22
CA ALA A 187 -9.82 1.54 14.79
C ALA A 187 -10.02 3.01 14.39
N TYR A 188 -9.50 3.41 13.25
CA TYR A 188 -9.92 4.66 12.63
C TYR A 188 -11.39 4.54 12.20
N ASP A 189 -12.16 5.57 12.51
CA ASP A 189 -13.50 5.74 11.95
C ASP A 189 -13.42 6.47 10.59
N ASP A 190 -14.49 6.37 9.84
CA ASP A 190 -14.55 6.94 8.50
C ASP A 190 -14.41 8.47 8.52
N SER A 191 -14.95 9.14 9.57
CA SER A 191 -14.80 10.60 9.75
C SER A 191 -13.34 11.03 9.91
N TYR A 192 -12.53 10.25 10.65
CA TYR A 192 -11.10 10.57 10.78
C TYR A 192 -10.36 10.38 9.45
N LEU A 193 -10.65 9.28 8.73
CA LEU A 193 -10.01 8.99 7.44
C LEU A 193 -10.40 10.05 6.39
N GLU A 194 -11.65 10.48 6.34
CA GLU A 194 -12.09 11.57 5.47
C GLU A 194 -11.39 12.90 5.81
N THR A 195 -11.25 13.23 7.10
CA THR A 195 -10.52 14.42 7.54
C THR A 195 -9.04 14.35 7.12
N LEU A 196 -8.40 13.20 7.30
CA LEU A 196 -7.01 12.98 6.87
C LEU A 196 -6.85 13.15 5.36
N LEU A 197 -7.77 12.57 4.58
CA LEU A 197 -7.78 12.69 3.13
C LEU A 197 -8.00 14.13 2.67
N ASP A 198 -8.94 14.86 3.27
CA ASP A 198 -9.19 16.26 2.94
C ASP A 198 -7.93 17.11 3.18
N ILE A 199 -7.29 16.95 4.34
CA ILE A 199 -6.05 17.67 4.66
C ILE A 199 -4.96 17.34 3.64
N CYS A 200 -4.68 16.07 3.38
CA CYS A 200 -3.65 15.64 2.42
C CYS A 200 -3.93 16.17 1.01
N THR A 201 -5.18 16.08 0.57
CA THR A 201 -5.63 16.54 -0.75
C THR A 201 -5.48 18.04 -0.89
N ARG A 202 -5.99 18.83 0.06
CA ARG A 202 -5.88 20.30 0.03
C ARG A 202 -4.43 20.76 0.04
N GLN A 203 -3.59 20.19 0.89
CA GLN A 203 -2.16 20.52 0.93
C GLN A 203 -1.48 20.25 -0.41
N THR A 204 -1.73 19.09 -1.01
CA THR A 204 -1.13 18.71 -2.30
C THR A 204 -1.60 19.62 -3.44
N ILE A 205 -2.90 19.88 -3.54
CA ILE A 205 -3.51 20.73 -4.55
C ILE A 205 -2.96 22.15 -4.46
N LEU A 206 -2.94 22.73 -3.25
CA LEU A 206 -2.44 24.09 -3.02
C LEU A 206 -0.93 24.22 -3.32
N ALA A 207 -0.13 23.21 -2.93
CA ALA A 207 1.31 23.21 -3.20
C ALA A 207 1.65 23.20 -4.70
N LEU A 208 0.75 22.67 -5.54
CA LEU A 208 0.87 22.64 -7.00
C LEU A 208 0.09 23.79 -7.68
N GLY A 209 -0.42 24.76 -6.92
CA GLY A 209 -1.15 25.92 -7.43
C GLY A 209 -2.47 25.57 -8.11
N LEU A 210 -3.07 24.43 -7.79
CA LEU A 210 -4.34 23.97 -8.38
C LEU A 210 -5.55 24.54 -7.61
N PRO A 211 -6.73 24.62 -8.25
CA PRO A 211 -7.95 25.08 -7.58
C PRO A 211 -8.40 24.03 -6.54
N VAL A 212 -8.84 24.49 -5.38
CA VAL A 212 -9.48 23.62 -4.38
C VAL A 212 -10.78 23.09 -4.94
N LEU A 213 -10.99 21.78 -4.85
CA LEU A 213 -12.23 21.14 -5.28
C LEU A 213 -13.38 21.59 -4.38
N ALA A 214 -14.54 21.93 -4.96
CA ALA A 214 -15.77 22.09 -4.20
C ALA A 214 -16.20 20.74 -3.60
N ASP A 215 -16.92 20.78 -2.47
CA ASP A 215 -17.30 19.55 -1.70
C ASP A 215 -18.05 18.49 -2.52
N GLU A 216 -18.66 18.86 -3.65
CA GLU A 216 -19.32 17.95 -4.59
C GLU A 216 -18.34 17.08 -5.42
N GLY A 217 -17.04 17.38 -5.42
CA GLY A 217 -16.01 16.65 -6.18
C GLY A 217 -15.29 15.56 -5.36
N LEU A 218 -15.51 15.49 -4.06
CA LEU A 218 -14.97 14.48 -3.18
C LEU A 218 -16.01 13.34 -3.06
N VAL A 219 -15.85 12.31 -3.89
CA VAL A 219 -16.68 11.08 -3.77
C VAL A 219 -16.51 10.52 -2.35
N THR A 220 -17.60 10.38 -1.61
CA THR A 220 -17.62 9.74 -0.27
C THR A 220 -17.10 8.30 -0.33
N LEU A 221 -16.37 7.88 0.71
CA LEU A 221 -15.90 6.48 0.93
C LEU A 221 -17.07 5.51 1.09
#